data_85c98bdf56931cffb7afb745ed46354c
#
_entry.id   85c98bdf56931cffb7afb745ed46354c
#
_cell.length_a   1.000
_cell.length_b   1.000
_cell.length_c   1.000
_cell.angle_alpha   90.00
_cell.angle_beta   90.00
_cell.angle_gamma   90.00
#
_symmetry.space_group_name_H-M   'P 1'
#
loop_
_entity.id
_entity.type
_entity.pdbx_description
1 polymer ?
#
loop_
_entity_poly.entity_id
_entity_poly.type
_entity_poly.pdbx_seq_one_letter_code
_entity_poly.pdbx_strand_id
1 'polypeptide(L)'
;QFHINVGSSGVSVFDVFADDGVEINTKISNTISKLSSRDFFTVNQQLDVLNFGWLSKGLEPMYFSGGMYQELDAIAYFPKDIAILALEGNREYIGKAYDFNDISARADLLTVYHFGVNKQVSKKLTAGVRLKLYSSLISVSSTRNKGAFKTTVREGSANIYEHTVTDLDVEVKTSGFISLDGLEPSQVSKKLLGRALLGGNLGIGIDAGITYQFDNELSLTASVLDLGAIFHTKDTELYKAKGDYTCLLYTSPSPRD
;
A
#
# COMPACT_ATOMS: atom_id res chain seq x y z
N GLN A 1 -3.53 16.93 -13.81
CA GLN A 1 -4.01 17.01 -12.41
C GLN A 1 -3.13 16.15 -11.52
N PHE A 2 -3.00 16.52 -10.28
CA PHE A 2 -2.28 15.75 -9.27
C PHE A 2 -3.21 15.60 -8.07
N HIS A 3 -3.41 14.35 -7.65
CA HIS A 3 -4.19 14.00 -6.48
C HIS A 3 -3.34 13.14 -5.56
N ILE A 4 -3.34 13.44 -4.28
CA ILE A 4 -2.76 12.59 -3.24
C ILE A 4 -3.77 12.46 -2.11
N ASN A 5 -3.95 11.24 -1.64
CA ASN A 5 -4.77 10.92 -0.49
C ASN A 5 -3.96 10.06 0.46
N VAL A 6 -3.92 10.44 1.72
CA VAL A 6 -3.29 9.67 2.79
C VAL A 6 -4.37 9.36 3.81
N GLY A 7 -4.56 8.10 4.09
CA GLY A 7 -5.55 7.63 5.05
C GLY A 7 -4.94 6.74 6.12
N SER A 8 -5.55 6.72 7.28
CA SER A 8 -5.26 5.74 8.32
C SER A 8 -6.52 5.41 9.11
N SER A 9 -6.58 4.22 9.67
CA SER A 9 -7.59 3.86 10.65
C SER A 9 -7.03 4.03 12.07
N GLY A 10 -7.90 4.34 13.01
CA GLY A 10 -7.57 4.45 14.45
C GLY A 10 -6.75 5.66 14.88
N VAL A 11 -6.00 6.28 13.97
CA VAL A 11 -5.09 7.40 14.25
C VAL A 11 -5.11 8.39 13.11
N SER A 12 -5.18 9.68 13.43
CA SER A 12 -4.97 10.74 12.46
C SER A 12 -3.57 11.36 12.61
N VAL A 13 -3.06 11.96 11.52
CA VAL A 13 -1.81 12.74 11.57
C VAL A 13 -1.91 13.84 12.62
N PHE A 14 -3.10 14.41 12.80
CA PHE A 14 -3.38 15.45 13.80
C PHE A 14 -3.21 14.93 15.24
N ASP A 15 -3.60 13.68 15.55
CA ASP A 15 -3.45 13.10 16.90
C ASP A 15 -1.99 13.07 17.38
N VAL A 16 -1.03 13.03 16.43
CA VAL A 16 0.40 12.94 16.74
C VAL A 16 1.10 14.29 16.61
N PHE A 17 0.80 15.05 15.56
CA PHE A 17 1.58 16.23 15.17
C PHE A 17 0.88 17.57 15.43
N ALA A 18 -0.31 17.61 16.04
CA ALA A 18 -0.95 18.87 16.42
C ALA A 18 -0.08 19.66 17.42
N ASP A 19 0.00 20.96 17.25
CA ASP A 19 0.61 21.87 18.21
C ASP A 19 -0.46 22.35 19.21
N ASP A 20 -0.76 21.48 20.18
CA ASP A 20 -1.79 21.68 21.21
C ASP A 20 -1.21 21.77 22.64
N GLY A 21 0.14 21.87 22.75
CA GLY A 21 0.84 21.94 24.03
C GLY A 21 0.97 20.60 24.76
N VAL A 22 0.46 19.49 24.21
CA VAL A 22 0.64 18.15 24.77
C VAL A 22 1.99 17.60 24.37
N GLU A 23 2.74 17.05 25.30
CA GLU A 23 4.05 16.46 25.06
C GLU A 23 3.95 15.26 24.12
N ILE A 24 4.92 15.14 23.19
CA ILE A 24 4.90 14.18 22.08
C ILE A 24 4.82 12.73 22.56
N ASN A 25 5.52 12.36 23.65
CA ASN A 25 5.45 11.00 24.21
C ASN A 25 4.06 10.67 24.73
N THR A 26 3.38 11.64 25.36
CA THR A 26 1.99 11.49 25.80
C THR A 26 1.06 11.27 24.61
N LYS A 27 1.26 12.00 23.51
CA LYS A 27 0.47 11.81 22.28
C LYS A 27 0.70 10.43 21.67
N ILE A 28 1.95 9.98 21.63
CA ILE A 28 2.30 8.64 21.13
C ILE A 28 1.62 7.56 21.96
N SER A 29 1.73 7.61 23.30
CA SER A 29 1.09 6.63 24.19
C SER A 29 -0.43 6.64 24.06
N ASN A 30 -1.06 7.82 23.99
CA ASN A 30 -2.49 7.96 23.76
C ASN A 30 -2.92 7.38 22.41
N THR A 31 -2.11 7.59 21.38
CA THR A 31 -2.31 7.07 20.03
C THR A 31 -2.22 5.55 20.01
N ILE A 32 -1.17 4.98 20.59
CA ILE A 32 -1.01 3.53 20.73
C ILE A 32 -2.17 2.89 21.49
N SER A 33 -2.70 3.56 22.52
CA SER A 33 -3.83 3.04 23.30
C SER A 33 -5.10 2.85 22.47
N LYS A 34 -5.30 3.70 21.45
CA LYS A 34 -6.44 3.66 20.53
C LYS A 34 -6.29 2.63 19.40
N LEU A 35 -5.05 2.18 19.10
CA LEU A 35 -4.81 1.23 18.04
C LEU A 35 -5.44 -0.14 18.29
N SER A 36 -5.86 -0.77 17.23
CA SER A 36 -6.36 -2.15 17.17
C SER A 36 -5.35 -3.07 16.48
N SER A 37 -5.68 -4.35 16.33
CA SER A 37 -4.86 -5.31 15.59
C SER A 37 -4.93 -5.15 14.06
N ARG A 38 -5.88 -4.35 13.55
CA ARG A 38 -6.17 -4.22 12.10
C ARG A 38 -6.09 -2.79 11.59
N ASP A 39 -5.38 -1.94 12.29
CA ASP A 39 -5.17 -0.58 11.83
C ASP A 39 -4.23 -0.55 10.63
N PHE A 40 -4.48 0.41 9.73
CA PHE A 40 -3.76 0.49 8.48
C PHE A 40 -3.43 1.93 8.11
N PHE A 41 -2.41 2.07 7.28
CA PHE A 41 -2.05 3.26 6.52
C PHE A 41 -2.32 3.04 5.05
N THR A 42 -2.87 4.05 4.37
CA THR A 42 -2.99 4.08 2.92
C THR A 42 -2.36 5.33 2.35
N VAL A 43 -1.73 5.18 1.20
CA VAL A 43 -1.29 6.29 0.36
C VAL A 43 -1.77 6.01 -1.06
N ASN A 44 -2.61 6.89 -1.58
CA ASN A 44 -3.06 6.85 -2.96
C ASN A 44 -2.64 8.14 -3.64
N GLN A 45 -1.98 8.04 -4.77
CA GLN A 45 -1.55 9.18 -5.56
C GLN A 45 -1.87 8.92 -7.02
N GLN A 46 -2.45 9.92 -7.67
CA GLN A 46 -2.66 9.91 -9.11
C GLN A 46 -2.07 11.19 -9.73
N LEU A 47 -1.29 11.01 -10.78
CA LEU A 47 -0.72 12.07 -11.59
C LEU A 47 -1.15 11.91 -13.04
N ASP A 48 -2.05 12.75 -13.50
CA ASP A 48 -2.46 12.80 -14.91
C ASP A 48 -1.33 13.40 -15.75
N VAL A 49 -0.84 12.62 -16.69
CA VAL A 49 0.25 13.03 -17.61
C VAL A 49 -0.34 13.56 -18.90
N LEU A 50 -1.31 12.87 -19.47
CA LEU A 50 -1.96 13.24 -20.73
C LEU A 50 -3.42 12.81 -20.69
N ASN A 51 -4.32 13.73 -21.02
CA ASN A 51 -5.74 13.44 -21.21
C ASN A 51 -6.26 14.18 -22.44
N PHE A 52 -7.05 13.49 -23.23
CA PHE A 52 -7.75 14.07 -24.39
C PHE A 52 -9.13 13.45 -24.55
N GLY A 53 -9.98 14.16 -25.24
CA GLY A 53 -11.32 13.66 -25.55
C GLY A 53 -11.95 14.45 -26.69
N TRP A 54 -12.84 13.78 -27.41
CA TRP A 54 -13.60 14.40 -28.51
C TRP A 54 -14.99 13.80 -28.64
N LEU A 55 -15.90 14.58 -29.17
CA LEU A 55 -17.24 14.16 -29.54
C LEU A 55 -17.27 13.78 -31.01
N SER A 56 -17.76 12.58 -31.34
CA SER A 56 -17.96 12.19 -32.73
C SER A 56 -19.10 12.97 -33.35
N LYS A 57 -18.94 13.32 -34.62
CA LYS A 57 -19.98 13.97 -35.41
C LYS A 57 -20.80 12.90 -36.15
N GLY A 58 -22.10 12.78 -35.89
CA GLY A 58 -22.97 11.79 -36.52
C GLY A 58 -24.38 11.83 -35.96
N LEU A 59 -25.26 10.97 -36.50
CA LEU A 59 -26.66 10.81 -36.05
C LEU A 59 -26.75 10.32 -34.59
N GLU A 60 -25.72 9.58 -34.13
CA GLU A 60 -25.61 9.09 -32.78
C GLU A 60 -24.25 9.51 -32.20
N PRO A 61 -24.12 10.69 -31.59
CA PRO A 61 -22.87 11.18 -31.10
C PRO A 61 -22.35 10.33 -29.94
N MET A 62 -21.06 9.97 -30.01
CA MET A 62 -20.33 9.27 -28.96
C MET A 62 -19.19 10.14 -28.48
N TYR A 63 -18.94 10.15 -27.18
CA TYR A 63 -17.77 10.81 -26.59
C TYR A 63 -16.66 9.79 -26.41
N PHE A 64 -15.53 10.04 -27.04
CA PHE A 64 -14.30 9.29 -26.88
C PHE A 64 -13.36 10.02 -25.93
N SER A 65 -12.68 9.28 -25.10
CA SER A 65 -11.65 9.79 -24.19
C SER A 65 -10.45 8.87 -24.18
N GLY A 66 -9.29 9.43 -23.92
CA GLY A 66 -8.07 8.64 -23.78
C GLY A 66 -7.01 9.43 -23.05
N GLY A 67 -6.00 8.71 -22.54
CA GLY A 67 -4.94 9.36 -21.80
C GLY A 67 -3.99 8.39 -21.14
N MET A 68 -3.11 8.98 -20.34
CA MET A 68 -2.12 8.29 -19.54
C MET A 68 -1.99 8.98 -18.18
N TYR A 69 -2.01 8.20 -17.11
CA TYR A 69 -1.72 8.68 -15.76
C TYR A 69 -0.80 7.72 -15.02
N GLN A 70 -0.12 8.22 -14.01
CA GLN A 70 0.61 7.41 -13.03
C GLN A 70 -0.21 7.29 -11.75
N GLU A 71 -0.19 6.12 -11.18
CA GLU A 71 -0.91 5.77 -9.97
C GLU A 71 0.02 5.05 -9.00
N LEU A 72 0.03 5.51 -7.76
CA LEU A 72 0.64 4.83 -6.62
C LEU A 72 -0.49 4.48 -5.66
N ASP A 73 -0.66 3.18 -5.43
CA ASP A 73 -1.51 2.65 -4.38
C ASP A 73 -0.67 1.90 -3.37
N ALA A 74 -0.79 2.29 -2.11
CA ALA A 74 -0.11 1.61 -1.02
C ALA A 74 -1.06 1.45 0.18
N ILE A 75 -1.03 0.27 0.77
CA ILE A 75 -1.67 -0.02 2.05
C ILE A 75 -0.72 -0.84 2.92
N ALA A 76 -0.59 -0.46 4.18
CA ALA A 76 0.18 -1.20 5.18
C ALA A 76 -0.66 -1.37 6.44
N TYR A 77 -0.85 -2.61 6.85
CA TYR A 77 -1.47 -2.95 8.13
C TYR A 77 -0.39 -3.04 9.19
N PHE A 78 -0.60 -2.34 10.31
CA PHE A 78 0.31 -2.35 11.44
C PHE A 78 -0.47 -2.62 12.72
N PRO A 79 -0.41 -3.85 13.24
CA PRO A 79 -1.09 -4.20 14.48
C PRO A 79 -0.52 -3.42 15.66
N LYS A 80 -1.37 -3.17 16.68
CA LYS A 80 -1.00 -2.47 17.91
C LYS A 80 0.28 -3.00 18.55
N ASP A 81 0.48 -4.31 18.56
CA ASP A 81 1.66 -4.95 19.14
C ASP A 81 2.95 -4.49 18.48
N ILE A 82 2.94 -4.27 17.17
CA ILE A 82 4.09 -3.75 16.44
C ILE A 82 4.33 -2.28 16.75
N ALA A 83 3.26 -1.48 16.87
CA ALA A 83 3.39 -0.09 17.27
C ALA A 83 4.00 0.05 18.68
N ILE A 84 3.58 -0.78 19.65
CA ILE A 84 4.18 -0.86 20.99
C ILE A 84 5.67 -1.22 20.87
N LEU A 85 6.00 -2.30 20.15
CA LEU A 85 7.37 -2.77 20.02
C LEU A 85 8.30 -1.72 19.38
N ALA A 86 7.80 -1.00 18.39
CA ALA A 86 8.57 0.02 17.65
C ALA A 86 8.74 1.34 18.42
N LEU A 87 7.74 1.78 19.19
CA LEU A 87 7.70 3.10 19.80
C LEU A 87 7.99 3.09 21.30
N GLU A 88 7.52 2.08 22.03
CA GLU A 88 7.74 1.92 23.47
C GLU A 88 8.83 0.88 23.77
N GLY A 89 9.09 -0.02 22.82
CA GLY A 89 10.02 -1.12 23.00
C GLY A 89 9.41 -2.26 23.82
N ASN A 90 10.25 -3.18 24.28
CA ASN A 90 9.82 -4.38 25.00
C ASN A 90 10.22 -4.42 26.48
N ARG A 91 10.90 -3.39 26.99
CA ARG A 91 11.45 -3.36 28.34
C ARG A 91 10.40 -3.55 29.41
N GLU A 92 9.28 -2.82 29.32
CA GLU A 92 8.15 -2.88 30.27
C GLU A 92 7.24 -4.10 30.06
N TYR A 93 7.50 -4.86 28.99
CA TYR A 93 6.66 -5.96 28.52
C TYR A 93 7.38 -7.31 28.48
N ILE A 94 8.35 -7.53 29.37
CA ILE A 94 9.08 -8.81 29.45
C ILE A 94 8.09 -9.96 29.71
N GLY A 95 8.17 -10.99 28.88
CA GLY A 95 7.25 -12.13 28.90
C GLY A 95 6.02 -11.99 28.02
N LYS A 96 5.71 -10.78 27.50
CA LYS A 96 4.64 -10.58 26.52
C LYS A 96 5.07 -11.13 25.14
N ALA A 97 4.16 -11.82 24.45
CA ALA A 97 4.29 -12.16 23.04
C ALA A 97 3.65 -11.07 22.18
N TYR A 98 4.37 -10.65 21.13
CA TYR A 98 3.92 -9.70 20.11
C TYR A 98 3.59 -10.48 18.85
N ASP A 99 2.35 -10.40 18.39
CA ASP A 99 1.84 -11.13 17.25
C ASP A 99 2.15 -10.39 15.94
N PHE A 100 2.63 -11.13 14.93
CA PHE A 100 2.95 -10.65 13.59
C PHE A 100 1.88 -11.01 12.54
N ASN A 101 0.83 -11.74 12.91
CA ASN A 101 -0.11 -12.31 11.94
C ASN A 101 -0.84 -11.25 11.11
N ASP A 102 -1.12 -10.09 11.70
CA ASP A 102 -1.85 -9.01 11.03
C ASP A 102 -0.93 -7.99 10.32
N ILE A 103 0.40 -8.17 10.37
CA ILE A 103 1.32 -7.32 9.59
C ILE A 103 1.18 -7.69 8.12
N SER A 104 0.84 -6.72 7.29
CA SER A 104 0.90 -6.91 5.84
C SER A 104 1.08 -5.58 5.13
N ALA A 105 1.65 -5.64 3.95
CA ALA A 105 1.81 -4.46 3.10
C ALA A 105 1.59 -4.82 1.64
N ARG A 106 1.00 -3.89 0.91
CA ARG A 106 0.93 -3.92 -0.54
C ARG A 106 1.19 -2.52 -1.07
N ALA A 107 2.01 -2.42 -2.09
CA ALA A 107 2.25 -1.17 -2.81
C ALA A 107 2.49 -1.46 -4.29
N ASP A 108 1.81 -0.73 -5.15
CA ASP A 108 1.92 -0.81 -6.60
C ASP A 108 2.13 0.59 -7.16
N LEU A 109 3.16 0.78 -7.99
CA LEU A 109 3.37 1.97 -8.79
C LEU A 109 3.16 1.62 -10.26
N LEU A 110 2.15 2.23 -10.87
CA LEU A 110 1.65 1.89 -12.20
C LEU A 110 1.69 3.10 -13.13
N THR A 111 1.87 2.86 -14.42
CA THR A 111 1.41 3.74 -15.48
C THR A 111 0.20 3.11 -16.13
N VAL A 112 -0.88 3.87 -16.24
CA VAL A 112 -2.16 3.42 -16.79
C VAL A 112 -2.44 4.18 -18.07
N TYR A 113 -2.54 3.45 -19.17
CA TYR A 113 -3.03 3.95 -20.45
C TYR A 113 -4.50 3.59 -20.57
N HIS A 114 -5.34 4.52 -20.95
CA HIS A 114 -6.76 4.27 -21.05
C HIS A 114 -7.39 4.83 -22.31
N PHE A 115 -8.42 4.14 -22.78
CA PHE A 115 -9.28 4.60 -23.85
C PHE A 115 -10.74 4.28 -23.52
N GLY A 116 -11.60 5.27 -23.57
CA GLY A 116 -13.01 5.16 -23.18
C GLY A 116 -13.97 5.66 -24.25
N VAL A 117 -15.13 5.07 -24.23
CA VAL A 117 -16.28 5.47 -25.07
C VAL A 117 -17.50 5.64 -24.19
N ASN A 118 -18.17 6.77 -24.32
CA ASN A 118 -19.45 7.05 -23.67
C ASN A 118 -20.50 7.36 -24.73
N LYS A 119 -21.69 6.79 -24.59
CA LYS A 119 -22.81 6.99 -25.49
C LYS A 119 -24.09 7.22 -24.72
N GLN A 120 -24.88 8.19 -25.17
CA GLN A 120 -26.25 8.32 -24.73
C GLN A 120 -27.10 7.28 -25.48
N VAL A 121 -27.46 6.21 -24.78
CA VAL A 121 -28.21 5.06 -25.34
C VAL A 121 -29.68 5.42 -25.51
N SER A 122 -30.21 6.28 -24.63
CA SER A 122 -31.56 6.83 -24.72
C SER A 122 -31.60 8.24 -24.12
N LYS A 123 -32.75 8.94 -24.22
CA LYS A 123 -32.91 10.28 -23.60
C LYS A 123 -32.58 10.30 -22.10
N LYS A 124 -32.68 9.16 -21.41
CA LYS A 124 -32.48 9.04 -19.97
C LYS A 124 -31.29 8.18 -19.58
N LEU A 125 -30.67 7.46 -20.51
CA LEU A 125 -29.61 6.51 -20.21
C LEU A 125 -28.35 6.84 -20.97
N THR A 126 -27.26 7.04 -20.23
CA THR A 126 -25.90 7.10 -20.76
C THR A 126 -25.12 5.89 -20.27
N ALA A 127 -24.37 5.23 -21.15
CA ALA A 127 -23.49 4.13 -20.83
C ALA A 127 -22.06 4.41 -21.31
N GLY A 128 -21.09 3.93 -20.57
CA GLY A 128 -19.68 4.09 -20.90
C GLY A 128 -18.85 2.86 -20.56
N VAL A 129 -17.81 2.65 -21.36
CA VAL A 129 -16.81 1.62 -21.16
C VAL A 129 -15.44 2.26 -21.35
N ARG A 130 -14.47 1.87 -20.52
CA ARG A 130 -13.07 2.28 -20.63
C ARG A 130 -12.18 1.03 -20.57
N LEU A 131 -11.33 0.87 -21.54
CA LEU A 131 -10.26 -0.12 -21.54
C LEU A 131 -9.02 0.49 -20.93
N LYS A 132 -8.30 -0.30 -20.14
CA LYS A 132 -7.05 0.08 -19.48
C LYS A 132 -5.94 -0.90 -19.85
N LEU A 133 -4.76 -0.36 -20.08
CA LEU A 133 -3.50 -1.09 -20.20
C LEU A 133 -2.59 -0.61 -19.08
N TYR A 134 -2.22 -1.52 -18.21
CA TYR A 134 -1.32 -1.23 -17.09
C TYR A 134 0.12 -1.54 -17.45
N SER A 135 1.04 -0.70 -17.00
CA SER A 135 2.48 -0.99 -16.97
C SER A 135 2.98 -0.79 -15.54
N SER A 136 3.26 -1.90 -14.84
CA SER A 136 3.75 -1.85 -13.47
C SER A 136 5.25 -1.55 -13.44
N LEU A 137 5.63 -0.50 -12.71
CA LEU A 137 7.01 -0.09 -12.52
C LEU A 137 7.66 -0.87 -11.40
N ILE A 138 6.99 -0.89 -10.25
CA ILE A 138 7.37 -1.64 -9.04
C ILE A 138 6.12 -2.15 -8.32
N SER A 139 6.24 -3.29 -7.66
CA SER A 139 5.18 -3.87 -6.85
C SER A 139 5.78 -4.60 -5.65
N VAL A 140 5.13 -4.47 -4.50
CA VAL A 140 5.42 -5.21 -3.26
C VAL A 140 4.12 -5.77 -2.72
N SER A 141 4.13 -7.02 -2.28
CA SER A 141 2.96 -7.63 -1.65
C SER A 141 3.36 -8.67 -0.62
N SER A 142 2.93 -8.50 0.62
CA SER A 142 2.97 -9.54 1.63
C SER A 142 1.94 -10.63 1.31
N THR A 143 2.39 -11.87 1.22
CA THR A 143 1.52 -13.02 0.88
C THR A 143 1.33 -13.97 2.05
N ARG A 144 2.23 -13.93 3.02
CA ARG A 144 2.14 -14.64 4.30
C ARG A 144 2.74 -13.80 5.40
N ASN A 145 2.08 -13.79 6.54
CA ASN A 145 2.53 -13.08 7.73
C ASN A 145 2.07 -13.88 8.94
N LYS A 146 3.01 -14.63 9.53
CA LYS A 146 2.77 -15.43 10.72
C LYS A 146 4.00 -15.38 11.60
N GLY A 147 3.80 -15.42 12.91
CA GLY A 147 4.86 -15.50 13.89
C GLY A 147 4.57 -14.66 15.12
N ALA A 148 5.34 -14.89 16.17
CA ALA A 148 5.29 -14.10 17.38
C ALA A 148 6.72 -13.82 17.89
N PHE A 149 6.94 -12.60 18.39
CA PHE A 149 8.17 -12.20 19.06
C PHE A 149 7.93 -12.11 20.56
N LYS A 150 8.85 -12.66 21.34
CA LYS A 150 8.82 -12.62 22.80
C LYS A 150 10.22 -12.39 23.37
N THR A 151 10.27 -11.60 24.45
CA THR A 151 11.48 -11.42 25.23
C THR A 151 11.27 -11.99 26.64
N THR A 152 12.19 -12.84 27.08
CA THR A 152 12.20 -13.38 28.43
C THR A 152 13.54 -13.11 29.11
N VAL A 153 13.57 -13.10 30.44
CA VAL A 153 14.82 -13.16 31.21
C VAL A 153 15.30 -14.61 31.18
N ARG A 154 16.57 -14.82 30.85
CA ARG A 154 17.15 -16.16 30.86
C ARG A 154 17.22 -16.70 32.30
N GLU A 155 16.78 -17.92 32.48
CA GLU A 155 16.78 -18.59 33.78
C GLU A 155 18.18 -18.65 34.35
N GLY A 156 18.35 -18.27 35.64
CA GLY A 156 19.63 -18.23 36.31
C GLY A 156 20.53 -17.01 36.01
N SER A 157 20.04 -16.01 35.27
CA SER A 157 20.81 -14.78 34.96
C SER A 157 19.92 -13.55 34.98
N ALA A 158 20.30 -12.54 35.81
CA ALA A 158 19.56 -11.28 35.91
C ALA A 158 19.84 -10.32 34.73
N ASN A 159 20.91 -10.54 33.97
CA ASN A 159 21.39 -9.59 32.94
C ASN A 159 21.43 -10.17 31.52
N ILE A 160 20.78 -11.32 31.28
CA ILE A 160 20.71 -11.95 29.98
C ILE A 160 19.25 -12.08 29.61
N TYR A 161 18.90 -11.43 28.50
CA TYR A 161 17.58 -11.54 27.89
C TYR A 161 17.63 -12.48 26.70
N GLU A 162 16.57 -13.25 26.53
CA GLU A 162 16.37 -14.14 25.40
C GLU A 162 15.23 -13.61 24.55
N HIS A 163 15.56 -13.29 23.31
CA HIS A 163 14.60 -12.89 22.29
C HIS A 163 14.28 -14.11 21.45
N THR A 164 13.00 -14.50 21.41
CA THR A 164 12.53 -15.62 20.60
C THR A 164 11.55 -15.12 19.56
N VAL A 165 11.69 -15.60 18.34
CA VAL A 165 10.68 -15.52 17.29
C VAL A 165 10.21 -16.95 17.06
N THR A 166 8.92 -17.19 17.21
CA THR A 166 8.33 -18.51 17.09
C THR A 166 7.32 -18.55 15.93
N ASP A 167 7.20 -19.73 15.31
CA ASP A 167 6.26 -19.98 14.21
C ASP A 167 6.35 -18.98 13.04
N LEU A 168 7.54 -18.41 12.80
CA LEU A 168 7.72 -17.44 11.73
C LEU A 168 7.44 -18.10 10.36
N ASP A 169 6.51 -17.55 9.59
CA ASP A 169 6.25 -17.88 8.19
C ASP A 169 5.85 -16.58 7.46
N VAL A 170 6.87 -15.84 7.01
CA VAL A 170 6.72 -14.56 6.32
C VAL A 170 7.13 -14.73 4.87
N GLU A 171 6.30 -14.22 3.97
CA GLU A 171 6.56 -14.22 2.54
C GLU A 171 6.19 -12.88 1.93
N VAL A 172 7.15 -12.28 1.22
CA VAL A 172 6.99 -11.02 0.50
C VAL A 172 7.36 -11.22 -0.97
N LYS A 173 6.43 -10.92 -1.86
CA LYS A 173 6.67 -10.86 -3.30
C LYS A 173 7.00 -9.45 -3.70
N THR A 174 8.04 -9.29 -4.50
CA THR A 174 8.40 -8.01 -5.10
C THR A 174 8.51 -8.14 -6.61
N SER A 175 8.36 -7.03 -7.28
CA SER A 175 8.60 -6.92 -8.71
C SER A 175 9.18 -5.55 -9.02
N GLY A 176 10.21 -5.54 -9.88
CA GLY A 176 10.81 -4.30 -10.35
C GLY A 176 11.95 -3.76 -9.48
N PHE A 177 12.43 -4.48 -8.47
CA PHE A 177 13.50 -4.03 -7.58
C PHE A 177 14.87 -4.55 -7.96
N ILE A 178 15.01 -5.84 -8.29
CA ILE A 178 16.31 -6.50 -8.54
C ILE A 178 17.14 -5.73 -9.55
N SER A 179 16.53 -5.41 -10.66
CA SER A 179 17.23 -4.76 -11.73
C SER A 179 17.52 -3.27 -11.48
N LEU A 180 17.10 -2.71 -10.35
CA LEU A 180 17.45 -1.37 -9.88
C LEU A 180 18.64 -1.39 -8.91
N ASP A 181 18.94 -2.57 -8.36
CA ASP A 181 20.03 -2.73 -7.39
C ASP A 181 21.39 -2.38 -8.03
N GLY A 182 22.20 -1.65 -7.28
CA GLY A 182 23.53 -1.21 -7.72
C GLY A 182 23.56 -0.16 -8.84
N LEU A 183 22.41 0.37 -9.28
CA LEU A 183 22.35 1.40 -10.32
C LEU A 183 22.51 2.81 -9.74
N GLU A 184 23.18 3.68 -10.53
CA GLU A 184 23.21 5.11 -10.26
C GLU A 184 21.82 5.76 -10.43
N PRO A 185 21.49 6.87 -9.74
CA PRO A 185 20.18 7.51 -9.78
C PRO A 185 19.69 7.83 -11.21
N SER A 186 20.59 8.22 -12.12
CA SER A 186 20.26 8.50 -13.50
C SER A 186 19.85 7.25 -14.30
N GLN A 187 20.47 6.11 -14.00
CA GLN A 187 20.15 4.82 -14.60
C GLN A 187 18.82 4.28 -14.06
N VAL A 188 18.56 4.46 -12.74
CA VAL A 188 17.27 4.13 -12.10
C VAL A 188 16.14 4.91 -12.78
N SER A 189 16.29 6.23 -12.93
CA SER A 189 15.29 7.09 -13.57
C SER A 189 15.00 6.66 -15.02
N LYS A 190 16.05 6.37 -15.80
CA LYS A 190 15.92 5.89 -17.19
C LYS A 190 15.16 4.54 -17.24
N LYS A 191 15.46 3.64 -16.31
CA LYS A 191 14.83 2.32 -16.26
C LYS A 191 13.36 2.41 -15.85
N LEU A 192 13.04 3.24 -14.85
CA LEU A 192 11.65 3.50 -14.46
C LEU A 192 10.85 4.16 -15.58
N LEU A 193 11.45 5.12 -16.31
CA LEU A 193 10.82 5.71 -17.50
C LEU A 193 10.55 4.66 -18.58
N GLY A 194 11.50 3.77 -18.85
CA GLY A 194 11.29 2.65 -19.80
C GLY A 194 10.13 1.74 -19.37
N ARG A 195 10.00 1.48 -18.07
CA ARG A 195 8.86 0.70 -17.53
C ARG A 195 7.54 1.46 -17.64
N ALA A 196 7.55 2.76 -17.35
CA ALA A 196 6.37 3.61 -17.55
C ALA A 196 5.89 3.57 -19.00
N LEU A 197 6.81 3.45 -19.97
CA LEU A 197 6.52 3.35 -21.41
C LEU A 197 6.36 1.90 -21.89
N LEU A 198 5.55 1.10 -21.17
CA LEU A 198 5.19 -0.30 -21.47
C LEU A 198 6.35 -1.33 -21.36
N GLY A 199 7.49 -0.94 -20.81
CA GLY A 199 8.60 -1.87 -20.54
C GLY A 199 8.46 -2.64 -19.23
N GLY A 200 7.49 -2.29 -18.38
CA GLY A 200 7.21 -2.94 -17.10
C GLY A 200 6.47 -4.27 -17.23
N ASN A 201 5.90 -4.72 -16.12
CA ASN A 201 4.97 -5.84 -16.11
C ASN A 201 3.60 -5.36 -16.60
N LEU A 202 3.07 -6.00 -17.62
CA LEU A 202 1.86 -5.55 -18.29
C LEU A 202 0.61 -6.15 -17.66
N GLY A 203 -0.48 -5.39 -17.74
CA GLY A 203 -1.81 -5.81 -17.32
C GLY A 203 -2.89 -5.18 -18.17
N ILE A 204 -4.08 -5.70 -18.06
CA ILE A 204 -5.27 -5.18 -18.73
C ILE A 204 -6.39 -5.00 -17.75
N GLY A 205 -7.25 -4.02 -18.00
CA GLY A 205 -8.43 -3.75 -17.20
C GLY A 205 -9.53 -3.12 -17.98
N ILE A 206 -10.71 -3.11 -17.41
CA ILE A 206 -11.92 -2.51 -17.96
C ILE A 206 -12.69 -1.81 -16.85
N ASP A 207 -13.19 -0.63 -17.17
CA ASP A 207 -14.23 0.06 -16.41
C ASP A 207 -15.51 0.07 -17.22
N ALA A 208 -16.65 -0.05 -16.55
CA ALA A 208 -17.95 0.11 -17.15
C ALA A 208 -18.87 0.91 -16.22
N GLY A 209 -19.72 1.74 -16.78
CA GLY A 209 -20.64 2.54 -15.99
C GLY A 209 -21.87 2.96 -16.77
N ILE A 210 -22.93 3.23 -16.02
CA ILE A 210 -24.19 3.75 -16.53
C ILE A 210 -24.65 4.92 -15.67
N THR A 211 -25.31 5.88 -16.30
CA THR A 211 -26.03 6.96 -15.61
C THR A 211 -27.45 6.98 -16.14
N TYR A 212 -28.45 6.87 -15.26
CA TYR A 212 -29.85 6.97 -15.56
C TYR A 212 -30.45 8.25 -14.98
N GLN A 213 -31.04 9.09 -15.84
CA GLN A 213 -31.68 10.33 -15.47
C GLN A 213 -33.19 10.07 -15.31
N PHE A 214 -33.68 10.13 -14.05
CA PHE A 214 -35.13 9.97 -13.79
C PHE A 214 -35.90 11.19 -14.24
N ASP A 215 -35.41 12.38 -13.86
CA ASP A 215 -35.93 13.70 -14.21
C ASP A 215 -34.78 14.74 -14.20
N ASN A 216 -35.09 16.04 -14.19
CA ASN A 216 -34.09 17.11 -14.22
C ASN A 216 -33.30 17.26 -12.90
N GLU A 217 -33.77 16.67 -11.81
CA GLU A 217 -33.19 16.84 -10.47
C GLU A 217 -32.56 15.54 -9.93
N LEU A 218 -33.02 14.38 -10.43
CA LEU A 218 -32.59 13.08 -9.91
C LEU A 218 -31.91 12.24 -10.98
N SER A 219 -30.69 11.80 -10.69
CA SER A 219 -29.96 10.82 -11.50
C SER A 219 -29.36 9.72 -10.62
N LEU A 220 -29.24 8.53 -11.17
CA LEU A 220 -28.57 7.38 -10.57
C LEU A 220 -27.39 6.99 -11.45
N THR A 221 -26.21 6.88 -10.83
CA THR A 221 -24.99 6.39 -11.49
C THR A 221 -24.53 5.10 -10.82
N ALA A 222 -24.18 4.10 -11.62
CA ALA A 222 -23.56 2.87 -11.18
C ALA A 222 -22.34 2.58 -12.04
N SER A 223 -21.23 2.16 -11.41
CA SER A 223 -19.99 1.81 -12.12
C SER A 223 -19.26 0.64 -11.47
N VAL A 224 -18.55 -0.10 -12.31
CA VAL A 224 -17.54 -1.08 -11.93
C VAL A 224 -16.23 -0.59 -12.51
N LEU A 225 -15.22 -0.40 -11.65
CA LEU A 225 -13.93 0.14 -12.02
C LEU A 225 -12.84 -0.92 -11.77
N ASP A 226 -11.77 -0.85 -12.58
CA ASP A 226 -10.54 -1.63 -12.39
C ASP A 226 -10.75 -3.16 -12.36
N LEU A 227 -11.71 -3.65 -13.13
CA LEU A 227 -11.84 -5.08 -13.33
C LEU A 227 -10.73 -5.56 -14.27
N GLY A 228 -9.65 -6.09 -13.69
CA GLY A 228 -8.46 -6.44 -14.47
C GLY A 228 -7.42 -7.23 -13.70
N ALA A 229 -6.27 -7.44 -14.35
CA ALA A 229 -5.13 -8.12 -13.76
C ALA A 229 -3.81 -7.60 -14.34
N ILE A 230 -2.77 -7.62 -13.51
CA ILE A 230 -1.39 -7.33 -13.89
C ILE A 230 -0.58 -8.64 -13.78
N PHE A 231 0.19 -8.96 -14.82
CA PHE A 231 0.99 -10.17 -14.91
C PHE A 231 2.44 -9.88 -14.54
N HIS A 232 2.82 -10.13 -13.28
CA HIS A 232 4.19 -9.96 -12.80
C HIS A 232 5.05 -11.14 -13.25
N THR A 233 5.72 -10.99 -14.38
CA THR A 233 6.57 -12.02 -14.99
C THR A 233 8.04 -11.59 -15.14
N LYS A 234 8.32 -10.29 -14.97
CA LYS A 234 9.65 -9.71 -15.10
C LYS A 234 10.13 -9.17 -13.77
N ASP A 235 11.41 -9.38 -13.48
CA ASP A 235 12.10 -8.76 -12.35
C ASP A 235 11.37 -9.04 -11.02
N THR A 236 10.97 -10.32 -10.81
CA THR A 236 10.17 -10.77 -9.67
C THR A 236 11.03 -11.55 -8.69
N GLU A 237 10.89 -11.25 -7.40
CA GLU A 237 11.51 -11.99 -6.31
C GLU A 237 10.50 -12.40 -5.25
N LEU A 238 10.87 -13.45 -4.54
CA LEU A 238 10.11 -14.00 -3.45
C LEU A 238 11.01 -14.16 -2.22
N TYR A 239 10.85 -13.27 -1.27
CA TYR A 239 11.55 -13.32 0.02
C TYR A 239 10.75 -14.16 1.00
N LYS A 240 11.43 -15.14 1.62
CA LYS A 240 10.81 -16.02 2.63
C LYS A 240 11.67 -16.09 3.88
N ALA A 241 11.02 -15.98 5.04
CA ALA A 241 11.62 -16.30 6.32
C ALA A 241 10.69 -17.28 7.06
N LYS A 242 11.22 -18.44 7.45
CA LYS A 242 10.44 -19.48 8.12
C LYS A 242 11.28 -20.18 9.18
N GLY A 243 10.68 -20.42 10.34
CA GLY A 243 11.28 -21.17 11.44
C GLY A 243 11.22 -20.43 12.76
N ASP A 244 11.89 -21.00 13.75
CA ASP A 244 12.05 -20.41 15.08
C ASP A 244 13.47 -19.85 15.21
N TYR A 245 13.58 -18.70 15.82
CA TYR A 245 14.86 -18.01 16.00
C TYR A 245 15.00 -17.59 17.45
N THR A 246 16.20 -17.77 18.01
CA THR A 246 16.54 -17.33 19.36
C THR A 246 17.81 -16.50 19.33
N CYS A 247 17.79 -15.35 19.96
CA CYS A 247 18.93 -14.47 20.14
C CYS A 247 19.13 -14.11 21.61
N LEU A 248 20.37 -14.18 22.08
CA LEU A 248 20.73 -13.77 23.44
C LEU A 248 21.26 -12.35 23.44
N LEU A 249 20.64 -11.48 24.22
CA LEU A 249 21.09 -10.11 24.45
C LEU A 249 21.74 -10.03 25.83
N TYR A 250 23.03 -9.68 25.83
CA TYR A 250 23.78 -9.43 27.06
C TYR A 250 23.77 -7.94 27.38
N THR A 251 23.28 -7.58 28.56
CA THR A 251 23.43 -6.22 29.08
C THR A 251 24.70 -6.16 29.91
N SER A 252 25.69 -5.38 29.48
CA SER A 252 26.87 -5.09 30.34
C SER A 252 26.40 -4.22 31.51
N PRO A 253 26.84 -4.51 32.74
CA PRO A 253 26.68 -3.54 33.82
C PRO A 253 27.35 -2.23 33.42
N SER A 254 26.70 -1.11 33.67
CA SER A 254 27.32 0.20 33.44
C SER A 254 28.56 0.31 34.33
N PRO A 255 29.71 0.82 33.83
CA PRO A 255 30.90 1.03 34.66
C PRO A 255 30.71 2.12 35.74
N ARG A 256 29.47 2.61 35.93
CA ARG A 256 29.11 3.73 36.82
C ARG A 256 28.11 3.39 37.94
N ASP A 257 27.87 2.11 38.19
CA ASP A 257 27.11 1.67 39.38
C ASP A 257 28.03 1.18 40.48
#